data_30895c4f85eafe65bd5d508e083ac38c
#
_entry.id   30895c4f85eafe65bd5d508e083ac38c
#
_cell.length_a   1.000
_cell.length_b   1.000
_cell.length_c   1.000
_cell.angle_alpha   90.00
_cell.angle_beta   90.00
_cell.angle_gamma   90.00
#
_symmetry.space_group_name_H-M   'P 1'
#
loop_
_entity.id
_entity.type
_entity.pdbx_description
1 polymer ?
#
loop_
_entity_poly.entity_id
_entity_poly.type
_entity_poly.pdbx_seq_one_letter_code
_entity_poly.pdbx_strand_id
1 'polypeptide(L)'
;GALSTAMNEHGIRKIALGHHYDDAVETMLMSLIFEGRLGCFQPVTYLSRTDVTQIRPLLYVKERQVVNAAKRLELPIVENPCPANGETHRQEIKELIASLEGRYPDLKQKIFGAMQRYPLYGWGVGGEDK
;
A
#
# COMPACT_ATOMS: atom_id res chain seq x y z
N GLY A 1 -18.65 5.50 -2.82
CA GLY A 1 -18.08 6.62 -3.56
C GLY A 1 -18.36 6.53 -5.05
N ALA A 2 -17.87 7.51 -5.79
CA ALA A 2 -18.10 7.55 -7.23
C ALA A 2 -17.57 6.33 -7.96
N LEU A 3 -16.41 5.82 -7.53
CA LEU A 3 -15.84 4.63 -8.13
C LEU A 3 -16.71 3.42 -7.89
N SER A 4 -17.21 3.24 -6.68
CA SER A 4 -18.09 2.11 -6.37
C SER A 4 -19.38 2.18 -7.18
N THR A 5 -19.93 3.38 -7.38
CA THR A 5 -21.12 3.58 -8.19
C THR A 5 -20.87 3.16 -9.63
N ALA A 6 -19.73 3.63 -10.21
CA ALA A 6 -19.38 3.27 -11.57
C ALA A 6 -19.19 1.76 -11.73
N MET A 7 -18.55 1.12 -10.73
CA MET A 7 -18.34 -0.31 -10.76
C MET A 7 -19.67 -1.07 -10.76
N ASN A 8 -20.61 -0.63 -9.93
CA ASN A 8 -21.92 -1.26 -9.85
C ASN A 8 -22.69 -1.13 -11.16
N GLU A 9 -22.59 0.05 -11.78
CA GLU A 9 -23.26 0.28 -13.07
C GLU A 9 -22.77 -0.64 -14.18
N HIS A 10 -21.47 -1.03 -14.10
CA HIS A 10 -20.84 -1.87 -15.11
C HIS A 10 -20.74 -3.33 -14.68
N GLY A 11 -21.30 -3.70 -13.53
CA GLY A 11 -21.25 -5.06 -13.03
C GLY A 11 -19.88 -5.54 -12.60
N ILE A 12 -18.97 -4.61 -12.29
CA ILE A 12 -17.62 -4.93 -11.88
C ILE A 12 -17.60 -5.27 -10.39
N ARG A 13 -16.97 -6.39 -10.03
CA ARG A 13 -16.91 -6.87 -8.64
C ARG A 13 -15.50 -6.92 -8.08
N LYS A 14 -14.49 -6.57 -8.88
CA LYS A 14 -13.10 -6.61 -8.46
C LYS A 14 -12.38 -5.36 -8.95
N ILE A 15 -11.57 -4.77 -8.06
CA ILE A 15 -10.78 -3.59 -8.42
C ILE A 15 -9.33 -3.81 -8.00
N ALA A 16 -8.40 -3.44 -8.87
CA ALA A 16 -6.98 -3.50 -8.57
C ALA A 16 -6.50 -2.10 -8.20
N LEU A 17 -5.87 -2.02 -7.04
CA LEU A 17 -5.29 -0.77 -6.55
C LEU A 17 -3.78 -0.79 -6.74
N GLY A 18 -3.20 0.37 -6.96
CA GLY A 18 -1.79 0.49 -7.29
C GLY A 18 -0.83 0.56 -6.12
N HIS A 19 -1.28 0.19 -4.93
CA HIS A 19 -0.38 0.19 -3.77
C HIS A 19 0.76 -0.79 -3.97
N HIS A 20 1.97 -0.34 -3.68
CA HIS A 20 3.16 -1.15 -3.90
C HIS A 20 3.92 -1.39 -2.59
N TYR A 21 5.08 -2.03 -2.72
CA TYR A 21 5.92 -2.45 -1.60
C TYR A 21 6.24 -1.29 -0.64
N ASP A 22 6.68 -0.17 -1.20
CA ASP A 22 7.05 1.00 -0.38
C ASP A 22 5.84 1.57 0.35
N ASP A 23 4.67 1.55 -0.29
CA ASP A 23 3.42 2.01 0.34
C ASP A 23 3.12 1.20 1.60
N ALA A 24 3.32 -0.11 1.54
CA ALA A 24 3.04 -0.97 2.68
C ALA A 24 3.97 -0.65 3.85
N VAL A 25 5.25 -0.48 3.57
CA VAL A 25 6.22 -0.14 4.61
C VAL A 25 5.89 1.21 5.23
N GLU A 26 5.58 2.19 4.38
CA GLU A 26 5.23 3.54 4.85
C GLU A 26 3.98 3.52 5.71
N THR A 27 2.97 2.79 5.26
CA THR A 27 1.70 2.70 6.00
C THR A 27 1.90 2.04 7.36
N MET A 28 2.70 0.99 7.40
CA MET A 28 3.01 0.31 8.66
C MET A 28 3.67 1.27 9.65
N LEU A 29 4.65 2.03 9.19
CA LEU A 29 5.34 2.99 10.04
C LEU A 29 4.42 4.14 10.46
N MET A 30 3.53 4.59 9.56
CA MET A 30 2.56 5.61 9.91
C MET A 30 1.65 5.14 11.04
N SER A 31 1.16 3.90 10.94
CA SER A 31 0.34 3.33 11.99
C SER A 31 1.09 3.23 13.31
N LEU A 32 2.33 2.79 13.24
CA LEU A 32 3.15 2.59 14.43
C LEU A 32 3.48 3.92 15.11
N ILE A 33 3.90 4.90 14.35
CA ILE A 33 4.37 6.18 14.90
C ILE A 33 3.23 7.11 15.29
N PHE A 34 2.21 7.22 14.43
CA PHE A 34 1.15 8.19 14.65
C PHE A 34 -0.07 7.62 15.37
N GLU A 35 -0.30 6.31 15.28
CA GLU A 35 -1.49 5.70 15.87
C GLU A 35 -1.16 4.71 16.98
N GLY A 36 0.09 4.36 17.14
CA GLY A 36 0.51 3.44 18.21
C GLY A 36 0.00 2.02 18.02
N ARG A 37 -0.20 1.60 16.78
CA ARG A 37 -0.67 0.24 16.50
C ARG A 37 0.03 -0.35 15.30
N LEU A 38 -0.03 -1.67 15.20
CA LEU A 38 0.51 -2.39 14.05
C LEU A 38 -0.61 -2.55 13.04
N GLY A 39 -0.54 -1.78 11.96
CA GLY A 39 -1.61 -1.81 10.97
C GLY A 39 -1.12 -1.46 9.58
N CYS A 40 -1.78 -2.07 8.60
CA CYS A 40 -1.50 -1.79 7.19
C CYS A 40 -2.73 -2.25 6.40
N PHE A 41 -2.85 -1.75 5.16
CA PHE A 41 -3.90 -2.25 4.27
C PHE A 41 -3.62 -3.73 3.95
N GLN A 42 -4.68 -4.46 3.64
CA GLN A 42 -4.56 -5.89 3.33
C GLN A 42 -4.24 -6.09 1.85
N PRO A 43 -3.53 -7.17 1.51
CA PRO A 43 -3.32 -7.51 0.09
C PRO A 43 -4.63 -7.69 -0.67
N VAL A 44 -5.62 -8.29 -0.02
CA VAL A 44 -6.95 -8.49 -0.59
C VAL A 44 -7.98 -8.08 0.46
N THR A 45 -8.91 -7.24 0.07
CA THR A 45 -9.97 -6.77 0.97
C THR A 45 -11.33 -6.94 0.31
N TYR A 46 -12.24 -7.63 1.00
CA TYR A 46 -13.61 -7.76 0.52
C TYR A 46 -14.49 -6.73 1.23
N LEU A 47 -15.19 -5.93 0.44
CA LEU A 47 -16.10 -4.92 0.95
C LEU A 47 -17.53 -5.44 0.86
N SER A 48 -18.06 -5.92 1.98
CA SER A 48 -19.36 -6.58 2.00
C SER A 48 -20.51 -5.64 1.63
N ARG A 49 -20.37 -4.37 1.94
CA ARG A 49 -21.39 -3.37 1.62
C ARG A 49 -21.67 -3.27 0.14
N THR A 50 -20.63 -3.31 -0.66
CA THR A 50 -20.74 -3.10 -2.12
C THR A 50 -20.48 -4.39 -2.89
N ASP A 51 -20.18 -5.47 -2.19
CA ASP A 51 -19.83 -6.75 -2.82
C ASP A 51 -18.68 -6.58 -3.82
N VAL A 52 -17.66 -5.84 -3.40
CA VAL A 52 -16.49 -5.57 -4.23
C VAL A 52 -15.24 -6.08 -3.53
N THR A 53 -14.37 -6.72 -4.28
CA THR A 53 -13.08 -7.18 -3.77
C THR A 53 -11.99 -6.25 -4.27
N GLN A 54 -11.22 -5.70 -3.36
CA GLN A 54 -10.06 -4.88 -3.69
C GLN A 54 -8.81 -5.76 -3.63
N ILE A 55 -8.00 -5.70 -4.68
CA ILE A 55 -6.72 -6.41 -4.69
C ILE A 55 -5.59 -5.42 -4.91
N ARG A 56 -4.40 -5.78 -4.45
CA ARG A 56 -3.22 -4.94 -4.59
C ARG A 56 -2.10 -5.74 -5.25
N PRO A 57 -2.19 -5.92 -6.58
CA PRO A 57 -1.27 -6.83 -7.27
C PRO A 57 0.17 -6.35 -7.31
N LEU A 58 0.44 -5.06 -7.08
CA LEU A 58 1.80 -4.53 -7.10
C LEU A 58 2.46 -4.54 -5.72
N LEU A 59 1.83 -5.17 -4.73
CA LEU A 59 2.28 -5.12 -3.34
C LEU A 59 3.73 -5.57 -3.14
N TYR A 60 4.19 -6.52 -3.95
CA TYR A 60 5.55 -7.02 -3.83
C TYR A 60 6.52 -6.32 -4.77
N VAL A 61 6.07 -5.29 -5.46
CA VAL A 61 6.88 -4.54 -6.43
C VAL A 61 7.34 -3.24 -5.79
N LYS A 62 8.65 -2.99 -5.83
CA LYS A 62 9.23 -1.79 -5.23
C LYS A 62 8.90 -0.55 -6.06
N GLU A 63 8.78 0.60 -5.39
CA GLU A 63 8.43 1.85 -6.05
C GLU A 63 9.33 2.16 -7.25
N ARG A 64 10.65 1.98 -7.09
CA ARG A 64 11.55 2.28 -8.20
C ARG A 64 11.30 1.38 -9.42
N GLN A 65 10.85 0.13 -9.19
CA GLN A 65 10.51 -0.76 -10.30
C GLN A 65 9.26 -0.28 -11.02
N VAL A 66 8.30 0.23 -10.26
CA VAL A 66 7.08 0.81 -10.85
C VAL A 66 7.42 2.04 -11.67
N VAL A 67 8.24 2.93 -11.11
CA VAL A 67 8.65 4.16 -11.79
C VAL A 67 9.41 3.83 -13.07
N ASN A 68 10.35 2.90 -12.98
CA ASN A 68 11.14 2.50 -14.16
C ASN A 68 10.27 1.88 -15.24
N ALA A 69 9.32 1.04 -14.85
CA ALA A 69 8.40 0.43 -15.81
C ALA A 69 7.51 1.49 -16.47
N ALA A 70 7.02 2.46 -15.70
CA ALA A 70 6.19 3.54 -16.24
C ALA A 70 6.97 4.35 -17.28
N LYS A 71 8.24 4.65 -17.00
CA LYS A 71 9.09 5.38 -17.94
C LYS A 71 9.36 4.56 -19.19
N ARG A 72 9.72 3.29 -19.03
CA ARG A 72 10.02 2.41 -20.16
C ARG A 72 8.83 2.22 -21.07
N LEU A 73 7.64 2.13 -20.49
CA LEU A 73 6.41 1.90 -21.23
C LEU A 73 5.73 3.20 -21.63
N GLU A 74 6.34 4.35 -21.25
CA GLU A 74 5.82 5.68 -21.57
C GLU A 74 4.38 5.86 -21.10
N LEU A 75 4.08 5.33 -19.91
CA LEU A 75 2.75 5.45 -19.35
C LEU A 75 2.49 6.87 -18.86
N PRO A 76 1.26 7.39 -19.05
CA PRO A 76 0.94 8.71 -18.54
C PRO A 76 0.92 8.70 -17.02
N ILE A 77 1.57 9.70 -16.44
CA ILE A 77 1.60 9.85 -14.98
C ILE A 77 0.80 11.09 -14.64
N VAL A 78 -0.19 10.90 -13.77
CA VAL A 78 -1.03 12.01 -13.31
C VAL A 78 -0.64 12.34 -11.88
N GLU A 79 -0.20 13.58 -11.66
CA GLU A 79 0.10 14.03 -10.32
C GLU A 79 -1.19 14.43 -9.61
N ASN A 80 -1.29 14.07 -8.35
CA ASN A 80 -2.42 14.47 -7.55
C ASN A 80 -2.12 15.85 -6.95
N PRO A 81 -2.82 16.90 -7.39
CA PRO A 81 -2.53 18.25 -6.93
C PRO A 81 -3.10 18.57 -5.55
N CYS A 82 -3.89 17.69 -4.98
CA CYS A 82 -4.55 17.95 -3.70
C CYS A 82 -3.71 17.43 -2.54
N PRO A 83 -3.07 18.32 -1.75
CA PRO A 83 -2.37 17.87 -0.54
C PRO A 83 -3.40 17.46 0.51
N ALA A 84 -3.41 16.20 0.86
CA ALA A 84 -4.21 15.71 1.97
C ALA A 84 -3.31 15.58 3.20
N ASN A 85 -3.91 15.65 4.39
CA ASN A 85 -3.14 15.52 5.62
C ASN A 85 -2.36 14.21 5.67
N GLY A 86 -2.95 13.13 5.14
CA GLY A 86 -2.27 11.84 5.06
C GLY A 86 -1.02 11.90 4.21
N GLU A 87 -1.03 12.75 3.17
CA GLU A 87 0.13 12.89 2.30
C GLU A 87 1.29 13.58 3.03
N THR A 88 0.99 14.54 3.91
CA THR A 88 2.02 15.20 4.70
C THR A 88 2.71 14.20 5.61
N HIS A 89 1.95 13.39 6.32
CA HIS A 89 2.52 12.36 7.18
C HIS A 89 3.29 11.32 6.38
N ARG A 90 2.77 10.95 5.22
CA ARG A 90 3.45 9.99 4.36
C ARG A 90 4.80 10.55 3.89
N GLN A 91 4.86 11.83 3.56
CA GLN A 91 6.11 12.46 3.15
C GLN A 91 7.12 12.46 4.29
N GLU A 92 6.67 12.73 5.52
CA GLU A 92 7.54 12.65 6.69
C GLU A 92 8.13 11.24 6.85
N ILE A 93 7.30 10.23 6.66
CA ILE A 93 7.74 8.84 6.79
C ILE A 93 8.73 8.48 5.67
N LYS A 94 8.46 8.94 4.44
CA LYS A 94 9.41 8.71 3.34
C LYS A 94 10.79 9.28 3.67
N GLU A 95 10.82 10.49 4.20
CA GLU A 95 12.07 11.15 4.57
C GLU A 95 12.76 10.42 5.71
N LEU A 96 11.99 9.97 6.69
CA LEU A 96 12.53 9.21 7.81
C LEU A 96 13.15 7.90 7.33
N ILE A 97 12.44 7.17 6.49
CA ILE A 97 12.93 5.91 5.93
C ILE A 97 14.22 6.16 5.15
N ALA A 98 14.25 7.19 4.30
CA ALA A 98 15.44 7.50 3.52
C ALA A 98 16.63 7.79 4.44
N SER A 99 16.39 8.53 5.51
CA SER A 99 17.43 8.83 6.49
C SER A 99 17.95 7.56 7.18
N LEU A 100 17.04 6.67 7.56
CA LEU A 100 17.42 5.43 8.23
C LEU A 100 18.09 4.44 7.29
N GLU A 101 17.74 4.44 6.01
CA GLU A 101 18.33 3.53 5.05
C GLU A 101 19.81 3.82 4.79
N GLY A 102 20.23 5.04 5.01
CA GLY A 102 21.65 5.37 4.94
C GLY A 102 22.46 4.60 5.98
N ARG A 103 21.82 4.28 7.09
CA ARG A 103 22.45 3.54 8.19
C ARG A 103 22.07 2.06 8.16
N TYR A 104 20.83 1.76 7.75
CA TYR A 104 20.30 0.40 7.71
C TYR A 104 19.76 0.11 6.31
N PRO A 105 20.63 -0.29 5.37
CA PRO A 105 20.23 -0.42 3.96
C PRO A 105 19.08 -1.39 3.72
N ASP A 106 18.90 -2.39 4.60
CA ASP A 106 17.87 -3.41 4.43
C ASP A 106 16.59 -3.09 5.21
N LEU A 107 16.43 -1.85 5.65
CA LEU A 107 15.33 -1.49 6.54
C LEU A 107 13.96 -1.86 5.98
N LYS A 108 13.68 -1.49 4.73
CA LYS A 108 12.37 -1.79 4.12
C LYS A 108 12.14 -3.30 4.02
N GLN A 109 13.16 -4.05 3.63
CA GLN A 109 13.05 -5.49 3.53
C GLN A 109 12.79 -6.13 4.89
N LYS A 110 13.41 -5.60 5.93
CA LYS A 110 13.22 -6.11 7.29
C LYS A 110 11.80 -5.83 7.78
N ILE A 111 11.31 -4.63 7.53
CA ILE A 111 9.96 -4.26 7.94
C ILE A 111 8.93 -5.10 7.19
N PHE A 112 9.04 -5.16 5.88
CA PHE A 112 8.10 -5.94 5.06
C PHE A 112 8.14 -7.41 5.43
N GLY A 113 9.36 -7.95 5.61
CA GLY A 113 9.52 -9.34 6.04
C GLY A 113 8.91 -9.63 7.40
N ALA A 114 9.00 -8.66 8.33
CA ALA A 114 8.38 -8.83 9.65
C ALA A 114 6.86 -8.89 9.52
N MET A 115 6.28 -8.08 8.63
CA MET A 115 4.84 -8.09 8.40
C MET A 115 4.37 -9.44 7.86
N GLN A 116 5.22 -10.10 7.08
CA GLN A 116 4.91 -11.43 6.55
C GLN A 116 5.10 -12.55 7.56
N ARG A 117 6.18 -12.48 8.34
CA ARG A 117 6.52 -13.53 9.34
C ARG A 117 5.61 -13.46 10.56
N TYR A 118 5.18 -12.27 10.94
CA TYR A 118 4.23 -12.06 12.03
C TYR A 118 3.02 -11.37 11.44
N PRO A 119 2.19 -12.11 10.70
CA PRO A 119 1.23 -11.47 9.80
C PRO A 119 0.24 -10.58 10.51
N LEU A 120 0.08 -9.40 9.97
CA LEU A 120 -1.00 -8.51 10.36
C LEU A 120 -2.32 -9.09 9.85
N TYR A 121 -3.43 -8.58 10.36
CA TYR A 121 -4.73 -9.04 9.91
C TYR A 121 -4.81 -8.99 8.38
N GLY A 122 -5.16 -10.10 7.77
CA GLY A 122 -5.27 -10.22 6.33
C GLY A 122 -3.97 -10.47 5.58
N TRP A 123 -2.83 -10.58 6.28
CA TRP A 123 -1.53 -10.81 5.65
C TRP A 123 -1.05 -12.26 5.74
N GLY A 124 -1.71 -13.07 6.53
CA GLY A 124 -1.28 -14.45 6.74
C GLY A 124 -1.60 -15.32 5.54
N VAL A 125 -0.78 -16.36 5.35
CA VAL A 125 -1.03 -17.36 4.34
C VAL A 125 -2.30 -18.12 4.71
N GLY A 126 -3.18 -18.33 3.73
CA GLY A 126 -4.42 -19.03 3.99
C GLY A 126 -5.51 -18.15 4.58
N GLY A 127 -5.23 -16.86 4.77
CA GLY A 127 -6.21 -15.92 5.29
C GLY A 127 -6.60 -16.14 6.72
N GLU A 128 -5.78 -16.83 7.50
CA GLU A 128 -6.08 -17.07 8.90
C GLU A 128 -5.84 -15.83 9.74
N ASP A 129 -6.79 -15.55 10.60
CA ASP A 129 -6.72 -14.41 11.51
C ASP A 129 -6.09 -14.83 12.82
N LYS A 130 -5.31 -13.95 13.36
CA LYS A 130 -4.70 -14.17 14.65
C LYS A 130 -5.08 -13.08 15.62
#